data_75ddb241e7465b1606db064484a25c3b
#
_entry.id   75ddb241e7465b1606db064484a25c3b
#
_cell.length_a   1.000
_cell.length_b   1.000
_cell.length_c   1.000
_cell.angle_alpha   90.00
_cell.angle_beta   90.00
_cell.angle_gamma   90.00
#
_symmetry.space_group_name_H-M   'P 1'
#
loop_
_entity.id
_entity.type
_entity.pdbx_description
1 polymer ?
#
loop_
_entity_poly.entity_id
_entity_poly.type
_entity_poly.pdbx_seq_one_letter_code
_entity_poly.pdbx_strand_id
1 'polypeptide(L)'
;FDTGGELKGMHEEYCYDEIDIDRKKNGLKQVARVAGYKGLVFATFAEDGPSLDAWLGDFRWYLDMLLDNEDGGTELIGGCIKSVINANWKFGVENFIGDAYHAGWTHDSGCRSMNNGEPFPPVDMENSYHASVNGHGWEFGTEGVGDLFLLGRPKVMEYYERIRPKMAQRLGEMRSQIFGSVASASIFPNVSFLPGISTFRQWQPKGPMEFELKTWVIVNKSMPDDIKDEITKGVMQTFGPGGTFEMDDGENWSNCTTVNRGVVTRHERLHYRCGISRQIEHDTLPGIVYRGQYNDANQRGFYQRWLDMMEADKLDAMPERPEPRLTGVSETRDVPGLFAL
;
A
#
# COMPACT_ATOMS: atom_id res chain seq x y z
N PHE A 1 11.27 14.59 28.00
CA PHE A 1 11.68 15.39 26.82
C PHE A 1 10.71 16.56 26.66
N ASP A 2 11.18 17.65 26.07
CA ASP A 2 10.30 18.73 25.65
C ASP A 2 9.77 18.52 24.23
N THR A 3 8.99 19.48 23.72
CA THR A 3 8.43 19.42 22.36
C THR A 3 9.49 19.55 21.25
N GLY A 4 10.70 19.99 21.58
CA GLY A 4 11.87 19.99 20.70
C GLY A 4 12.66 18.69 20.75
N GLY A 5 12.28 17.75 21.63
CA GLY A 5 12.96 16.46 21.81
C GLY A 5 14.19 16.52 22.71
N GLU A 6 14.47 17.65 23.38
CA GLU A 6 15.59 17.75 24.31
C GLU A 6 15.29 17.01 25.61
N LEU A 7 16.28 16.28 26.14
CA LEU A 7 16.17 15.62 27.44
C LEU A 7 16.09 16.66 28.56
N LYS A 8 14.97 16.75 29.28
CA LYS A 8 14.77 17.72 30.36
C LYS A 8 15.01 17.13 31.75
N GLY A 9 14.85 15.85 31.91
CA GLY A 9 15.06 15.14 33.16
C GLY A 9 15.00 13.64 32.99
N MET A 10 15.48 12.93 33.99
CA MET A 10 15.45 11.46 34.08
C MET A 10 14.87 11.07 35.42
N HIS A 11 14.28 9.89 35.49
CA HIS A 11 13.88 9.29 36.77
C HIS A 11 15.13 9.04 37.61
N GLU A 12 15.10 9.42 38.91
CA GLU A 12 16.20 9.24 39.85
C GLU A 12 17.53 9.83 39.30
N GLU A 13 17.47 11.03 38.73
CA GLU A 13 18.62 11.69 38.10
C GLU A 13 19.84 11.81 39.03
N TYR A 14 19.61 11.92 40.35
CA TYR A 14 20.65 11.94 41.37
C TYR A 14 21.52 10.67 41.43
N CYS A 15 21.06 9.56 40.89
CA CYS A 15 21.85 8.33 40.79
C CYS A 15 22.94 8.43 39.70
N TYR A 16 22.98 9.51 38.93
CA TYR A 16 23.89 9.74 37.85
C TYR A 16 24.90 10.89 38.16
N ASP A 17 25.01 11.29 39.43
CA ASP A 17 25.85 12.44 39.89
C ASP A 17 27.32 12.36 39.47
N GLU A 18 27.83 11.15 39.24
CA GLU A 18 29.21 10.93 38.79
C GLU A 18 29.36 10.96 37.27
N ILE A 19 28.25 11.08 36.53
CA ILE A 19 28.24 11.05 35.06
C ILE A 19 27.64 12.35 34.53
N ASP A 20 28.45 13.13 33.86
CA ASP A 20 27.97 14.32 33.12
C ASP A 20 27.13 13.85 31.90
N ILE A 21 25.81 13.85 32.07
CA ILE A 21 24.89 13.42 31.02
C ILE A 21 24.68 14.55 30.03
N ASP A 22 25.25 14.39 28.83
CA ASP A 22 25.06 15.30 27.72
C ASP A 22 23.57 15.22 27.27
N ARG A 23 22.75 16.17 27.72
CA ARG A 23 21.31 16.23 27.46
C ARG A 23 20.98 16.33 25.96
N LYS A 24 21.87 16.91 25.14
CA LYS A 24 21.69 17.00 23.69
C LYS A 24 21.92 15.66 23.01
N LYS A 25 22.96 14.93 23.41
CA LYS A 25 23.24 13.59 22.86
C LYS A 25 22.20 12.57 23.25
N ASN A 26 21.58 12.74 24.43
CA ASN A 26 20.55 11.85 24.97
C ASN A 26 19.12 12.37 24.67
N GLY A 27 18.95 13.37 23.81
CA GLY A 27 17.67 13.83 23.30
C GLY A 27 17.04 12.84 22.34
N LEU A 28 15.78 13.12 21.96
CA LEU A 28 15.10 12.37 20.90
C LEU A 28 15.80 12.61 19.56
N LYS A 29 16.04 11.54 18.81
CA LYS A 29 16.60 11.66 17.47
C LYS A 29 15.62 12.38 16.55
N GLN A 30 16.07 13.50 15.99
CA GLN A 30 15.26 14.30 15.07
C GLN A 30 15.28 13.66 13.67
N VAL A 31 14.14 13.69 12.99
CA VAL A 31 14.09 13.41 11.56
C VAL A 31 14.63 14.62 10.80
N ALA A 32 15.38 14.39 9.73
CA ALA A 32 16.01 15.46 8.97
C ALA A 32 14.99 16.30 8.21
N ARG A 33 13.96 15.65 7.64
CA ARG A 33 12.93 16.33 6.85
C ARG A 33 11.54 15.77 7.13
N VAL A 34 10.56 16.65 7.15
CA VAL A 34 9.13 16.33 7.28
C VAL A 34 8.38 17.08 6.18
N ALA A 35 7.47 16.42 5.50
CA ALA A 35 6.59 17.04 4.52
C ALA A 35 5.20 16.39 4.54
N GLY A 36 4.19 17.11 4.08
CA GLY A 36 2.81 16.63 4.05
C GLY A 36 2.25 16.61 2.64
N TYR A 37 1.35 15.64 2.39
CA TYR A 37 0.53 15.59 1.19
C TYR A 37 -0.91 15.29 1.58
N LYS A 38 -1.82 16.24 1.41
CA LYS A 38 -3.28 16.11 1.66
C LYS A 38 -3.63 15.40 2.98
N GLY A 39 -2.92 15.76 4.07
CA GLY A 39 -3.13 15.22 5.42
C GLY A 39 -2.24 14.02 5.77
N LEU A 40 -1.63 13.35 4.83
CA LEU A 40 -0.57 12.37 5.10
C LEU A 40 0.72 13.11 5.46
N VAL A 41 1.41 12.65 6.51
CA VAL A 41 2.68 13.21 6.96
C VAL A 41 3.78 12.18 6.71
N PHE A 42 4.81 12.60 5.99
CA PHE A 42 5.99 11.80 5.68
C PHE A 42 7.22 12.38 6.37
N ALA A 43 8.11 11.52 6.79
CA ALA A 43 9.35 11.91 7.44
C ALA A 43 10.51 11.03 6.98
N THR A 44 11.72 11.59 6.95
CA THR A 44 12.94 10.86 6.62
C THR A 44 14.10 11.31 7.50
N PHE A 45 14.98 10.37 7.84
CA PHE A 45 16.26 10.67 8.51
C PHE A 45 17.36 11.09 7.52
N ALA A 46 17.12 10.96 6.21
CA ALA A 46 18.07 11.43 5.21
C ALA A 46 18.01 12.95 5.07
N GLU A 47 19.18 13.59 5.15
CA GLU A 47 19.32 15.05 4.99
C GLU A 47 19.17 15.44 3.51
N ASP A 48 19.65 14.60 2.62
CA ASP A 48 19.62 14.72 1.16
C ASP A 48 18.57 13.79 0.52
N GLY A 49 18.46 13.83 -0.79
CA GLY A 49 17.50 13.04 -1.57
C GLY A 49 16.30 13.84 -2.07
N PRO A 50 15.37 13.19 -2.79
CA PRO A 50 14.26 13.86 -3.45
C PRO A 50 13.31 14.54 -2.46
N SER A 51 12.64 15.61 -2.88
CA SER A 51 11.51 16.17 -2.17
C SER A 51 10.36 15.16 -2.11
N LEU A 52 9.37 15.35 -1.22
CA LEU A 52 8.18 14.50 -1.18
C LEU A 52 7.42 14.54 -2.51
N ASP A 53 7.35 15.72 -3.15
CA ASP A 53 6.69 15.85 -4.46
C ASP A 53 7.40 15.05 -5.55
N ALA A 54 8.72 15.07 -5.59
CA ALA A 54 9.51 14.26 -6.52
C ALA A 54 9.43 12.76 -6.17
N TRP A 55 9.41 12.42 -4.87
CA TRP A 55 9.24 11.04 -4.41
C TRP A 55 7.92 10.44 -4.87
N LEU A 56 6.80 11.13 -4.61
CA LEU A 56 5.47 10.70 -5.03
C LEU A 56 5.28 10.81 -6.56
N GLY A 57 5.89 11.82 -7.17
CA GLY A 57 5.77 12.06 -8.61
C GLY A 57 4.32 12.07 -9.08
N ASP A 58 4.08 11.46 -10.23
CA ASP A 58 2.75 11.34 -10.83
C ASP A 58 1.80 10.42 -10.05
N PHE A 59 2.30 9.67 -9.06
CA PHE A 59 1.45 8.84 -8.18
C PHE A 59 0.43 9.68 -7.39
N ARG A 60 0.69 10.97 -7.22
CA ARG A 60 -0.26 11.94 -6.62
C ARG A 60 -1.59 11.98 -7.36
N TRP A 61 -1.60 11.77 -8.68
CA TRP A 61 -2.82 11.69 -9.47
C TRP A 61 -3.76 10.57 -8.97
N TYR A 62 -3.18 9.45 -8.59
CA TYR A 62 -3.93 8.30 -8.03
C TYR A 62 -4.32 8.54 -6.58
N LEU A 63 -3.42 9.09 -5.76
CA LEU A 63 -3.69 9.38 -4.35
C LEU A 63 -4.85 10.36 -4.17
N ASP A 64 -5.05 11.28 -5.09
CA ASP A 64 -6.14 12.24 -5.04
C ASP A 64 -7.52 11.56 -5.07
N MET A 65 -7.64 10.39 -5.70
CA MET A 65 -8.89 9.63 -5.67
C MET A 65 -9.28 9.20 -4.25
N LEU A 66 -8.29 8.95 -3.40
CA LEU A 66 -8.51 8.58 -2.01
C LEU A 66 -8.60 9.79 -1.09
N LEU A 67 -7.74 10.78 -1.30
CA LEU A 67 -7.51 11.86 -0.32
C LEU A 67 -8.30 13.13 -0.62
N ASP A 68 -8.82 13.29 -1.84
CA ASP A 68 -9.43 14.53 -2.32
C ASP A 68 -10.67 14.31 -3.22
N ASN A 69 -11.37 13.20 -2.99
CA ASN A 69 -12.55 12.83 -3.79
C ASN A 69 -13.81 13.65 -3.43
N GLU A 70 -13.83 14.30 -2.28
CA GLU A 70 -14.93 15.16 -1.80
C GLU A 70 -14.38 16.35 -1.01
N ASP A 71 -15.22 17.40 -0.87
CA ASP A 71 -14.87 18.60 -0.10
C ASP A 71 -14.56 18.26 1.37
N GLY A 72 -13.50 18.86 1.89
CA GLY A 72 -13.00 18.58 3.24
C GLY A 72 -12.00 17.43 3.32
N GLY A 73 -11.85 16.63 2.25
CA GLY A 73 -10.92 15.49 2.20
C GLY A 73 -11.34 14.34 3.12
N THR A 74 -10.37 13.55 3.52
CA THR A 74 -10.58 12.30 4.30
C THR A 74 -10.07 12.41 5.73
N GLU A 75 -10.47 11.46 6.56
CA GLU A 75 -10.00 11.28 7.94
C GLU A 75 -9.86 9.81 8.28
N LEU A 76 -9.04 9.51 9.28
CA LEU A 76 -8.91 8.19 9.87
C LEU A 76 -9.81 8.09 11.09
N ILE A 77 -10.64 7.05 11.15
CA ILE A 77 -11.61 6.84 12.25
C ILE A 77 -11.36 5.52 12.98
N GLY A 78 -11.95 5.35 14.16
CA GLY A 78 -11.95 4.10 14.94
C GLY A 78 -10.62 3.75 15.62
N GLY A 79 -9.59 4.59 15.47
CA GLY A 79 -8.26 4.33 16.01
C GLY A 79 -7.45 3.33 15.17
N CYS A 80 -6.30 2.90 15.70
CA CYS A 80 -5.38 1.98 15.02
C CYS A 80 -5.64 0.54 15.42
N ILE A 81 -5.97 -0.29 14.45
CA ILE A 81 -6.02 -1.75 14.58
C ILE A 81 -4.60 -2.28 14.39
N LYS A 82 -4.13 -3.17 15.27
CA LYS A 82 -2.77 -3.73 15.21
C LYS A 82 -2.80 -5.24 15.23
N SER A 83 -2.00 -5.83 14.34
CA SER A 83 -1.76 -7.27 14.30
C SER A 83 -0.28 -7.53 14.14
N VAL A 84 0.24 -8.59 14.78
CA VAL A 84 1.60 -9.08 14.55
C VAL A 84 1.50 -10.34 13.72
N ILE A 85 2.22 -10.37 12.61
CA ILE A 85 2.19 -11.45 11.63
C ILE A 85 3.58 -12.03 11.46
N ASN A 86 3.69 -13.36 11.58
CA ASN A 86 4.94 -14.10 11.44
C ASN A 86 5.28 -14.31 9.95
N ALA A 87 5.57 -13.21 9.26
CA ALA A 87 5.89 -13.20 7.84
C ALA A 87 6.86 -12.07 7.48
N ASN A 88 7.46 -12.16 6.31
CA ASN A 88 8.21 -11.04 5.76
C ASN A 88 7.23 -9.97 5.27
N TRP A 89 7.40 -8.73 5.71
CA TRP A 89 6.52 -7.60 5.41
C TRP A 89 6.35 -7.32 3.91
N LYS A 90 7.34 -7.68 3.09
CA LYS A 90 7.28 -7.48 1.64
C LYS A 90 6.18 -8.31 0.97
N PHE A 91 5.84 -9.48 1.52
CA PHE A 91 4.70 -10.26 1.01
C PHE A 91 3.38 -9.50 1.14
N GLY A 92 3.15 -8.84 2.27
CA GLY A 92 1.96 -8.00 2.44
C GLY A 92 1.92 -6.83 1.46
N VAL A 93 3.05 -6.12 1.29
CA VAL A 93 3.10 -5.01 0.31
C VAL A 93 2.96 -5.52 -1.13
N GLU A 94 3.61 -6.62 -1.47
CA GLU A 94 3.53 -7.24 -2.80
C GLU A 94 2.10 -7.63 -3.16
N ASN A 95 1.36 -8.17 -2.19
CA ASN A 95 -0.05 -8.48 -2.32
C ASN A 95 -0.87 -7.21 -2.55
N PHE A 96 -0.68 -6.16 -1.74
CA PHE A 96 -1.47 -4.93 -1.77
C PHE A 96 -1.03 -3.91 -2.83
N ILE A 97 0.06 -4.13 -3.54
CA ILE A 97 0.46 -3.22 -4.64
C ILE A 97 -0.19 -3.60 -5.98
N GLY A 98 -0.78 -4.82 -6.05
CA GLY A 98 -1.48 -5.26 -7.24
C GLY A 98 -1.42 -6.76 -7.48
N ASP A 99 -2.13 -7.54 -6.68
CA ASP A 99 -2.22 -8.99 -6.80
C ASP A 99 -3.68 -9.46 -6.88
N ALA A 100 -4.39 -9.03 -7.92
CA ALA A 100 -5.79 -9.43 -8.09
C ALA A 100 -5.96 -10.93 -8.33
N TYR A 101 -4.97 -11.63 -8.86
CA TYR A 101 -5.15 -13.05 -9.18
C TYR A 101 -5.17 -13.95 -7.94
N HIS A 102 -4.63 -13.53 -6.77
CA HIS A 102 -4.82 -14.30 -5.54
C HIS A 102 -6.28 -14.25 -5.05
N ALA A 103 -6.99 -13.14 -5.32
CA ALA A 103 -8.31 -12.90 -4.75
C ALA A 103 -9.32 -14.02 -5.10
N GLY A 104 -9.39 -14.41 -6.38
CA GLY A 104 -10.29 -15.49 -6.82
C GLY A 104 -9.89 -16.89 -6.35
N TRP A 105 -8.69 -17.05 -5.81
CA TRP A 105 -8.19 -18.32 -5.29
C TRP A 105 -8.22 -18.35 -3.76
N THR A 106 -7.55 -17.40 -3.14
CA THR A 106 -7.38 -17.30 -1.69
C THR A 106 -8.71 -16.98 -0.99
N HIS A 107 -9.47 -16.05 -1.57
CA HIS A 107 -10.68 -15.53 -0.94
C HIS A 107 -11.98 -16.13 -1.49
N ASP A 108 -11.94 -17.17 -2.33
CA ASP A 108 -13.15 -17.73 -2.96
C ASP A 108 -14.22 -18.13 -1.93
N SER A 109 -13.83 -18.79 -0.84
CA SER A 109 -14.76 -19.20 0.21
C SER A 109 -15.40 -18.01 0.93
N GLY A 110 -14.60 -16.99 1.25
CA GLY A 110 -15.05 -15.74 1.84
C GLY A 110 -15.99 -14.97 0.92
N CYS A 111 -15.61 -14.84 -0.36
CA CYS A 111 -16.45 -14.19 -1.36
C CYS A 111 -17.79 -14.89 -1.55
N ARG A 112 -17.82 -16.21 -1.65
CA ARG A 112 -19.05 -16.99 -1.74
C ARG A 112 -19.96 -16.80 -0.52
N SER A 113 -19.35 -16.78 0.67
CA SER A 113 -20.10 -16.56 1.91
C SER A 113 -20.77 -15.18 1.96
N MET A 114 -20.15 -14.17 1.38
CA MET A 114 -20.66 -12.78 1.34
C MET A 114 -21.58 -12.51 0.14
N ASN A 115 -21.46 -13.29 -0.92
CA ASN A 115 -22.15 -13.10 -2.20
C ASN A 115 -23.14 -14.22 -2.54
N ASN A 116 -23.91 -14.69 -1.55
CA ASN A 116 -24.98 -15.70 -1.71
C ASN A 116 -24.54 -17.00 -2.42
N GLY A 117 -23.29 -17.41 -2.26
CA GLY A 117 -22.71 -18.61 -2.88
C GLY A 117 -22.00 -18.37 -4.21
N GLU A 118 -22.10 -17.17 -4.78
CA GLU A 118 -21.44 -16.84 -6.03
C GLU A 118 -19.91 -16.58 -5.80
N PRO A 119 -19.07 -16.99 -6.73
CA PRO A 119 -17.62 -16.78 -6.65
C PRO A 119 -17.25 -15.30 -6.79
N PHE A 120 -15.98 -15.01 -6.56
CA PHE A 120 -15.41 -13.70 -6.90
C PHE A 120 -15.66 -13.40 -8.39
N PRO A 121 -16.14 -12.19 -8.74
CA PRO A 121 -16.38 -11.84 -10.13
C PRO A 121 -15.09 -11.98 -10.97
N PRO A 122 -15.19 -12.46 -12.21
CA PRO A 122 -14.02 -12.51 -13.09
C PRO A 122 -13.50 -11.11 -13.36
N VAL A 123 -12.19 -10.96 -13.37
CA VAL A 123 -11.50 -9.71 -13.68
C VAL A 123 -11.66 -9.40 -15.17
N ASP A 124 -12.09 -8.19 -15.50
CA ASP A 124 -12.05 -7.69 -16.87
C ASP A 124 -10.62 -7.27 -17.24
N MET A 125 -9.93 -8.14 -17.96
CA MET A 125 -8.53 -7.93 -18.36
C MET A 125 -8.34 -6.80 -19.39
N GLU A 126 -9.40 -6.35 -20.06
CA GLU A 126 -9.30 -5.28 -21.05
C GLU A 126 -9.55 -3.89 -20.43
N ASN A 127 -10.39 -3.82 -19.40
CA ASN A 127 -10.75 -2.58 -18.71
C ASN A 127 -10.14 -2.53 -17.28
N SER A 128 -9.00 -3.14 -17.10
CA SER A 128 -8.24 -3.07 -15.86
C SER A 128 -6.75 -2.84 -16.12
N TYR A 129 -6.06 -2.31 -15.12
CA TYR A 129 -4.71 -1.78 -15.32
C TYR A 129 -3.85 -1.92 -14.07
N HIS A 130 -2.54 -1.97 -14.30
CA HIS A 130 -1.51 -1.64 -13.33
C HIS A 130 -0.86 -0.32 -13.73
N ALA A 131 -0.66 0.57 -12.77
CA ALA A 131 0.11 1.80 -12.96
C ALA A 131 1.24 1.85 -11.93
N SER A 132 2.47 1.96 -12.41
CA SER A 132 3.67 2.01 -11.57
C SER A 132 4.37 3.36 -11.71
N VAL A 133 4.68 4.00 -10.58
CA VAL A 133 5.37 5.29 -10.50
C VAL A 133 6.38 5.25 -9.36
N ASN A 134 7.67 5.36 -9.63
CA ASN A 134 8.73 5.43 -8.60
C ASN A 134 8.70 4.29 -7.56
N GLY A 135 8.26 3.09 -7.94
CA GLY A 135 8.07 1.97 -7.02
C GLY A 135 6.74 1.98 -6.26
N HIS A 136 5.95 3.05 -6.38
CA HIS A 136 4.54 3.05 -5.98
C HIS A 136 3.72 2.31 -7.03
N GLY A 137 2.60 1.72 -6.63
CA GLY A 137 1.73 1.03 -7.58
C GLY A 137 0.27 1.19 -7.24
N TRP A 138 -0.55 1.24 -8.27
CA TRP A 138 -2.00 1.19 -8.19
C TRP A 138 -2.53 0.20 -9.21
N GLU A 139 -3.24 -0.80 -8.74
CA GLU A 139 -3.99 -1.76 -9.54
C GLU A 139 -5.47 -1.41 -9.49
N PHE A 140 -6.18 -1.44 -10.63
CA PHE A 140 -7.57 -1.02 -10.68
C PHE A 140 -8.30 -1.52 -11.92
N GLY A 141 -9.65 -1.59 -11.81
CA GLY A 141 -10.56 -1.64 -12.95
C GLY A 141 -11.14 -0.26 -13.28
N THR A 142 -11.80 -0.12 -14.41
CA THR A 142 -12.51 1.09 -14.81
C THR A 142 -14.03 0.88 -14.89
N GLU A 143 -14.50 -0.33 -14.65
CA GLU A 143 -15.91 -0.69 -14.72
C GLU A 143 -16.32 -1.59 -13.54
N GLY A 144 -17.60 -1.55 -13.20
CA GLY A 144 -18.19 -2.40 -12.17
C GLY A 144 -18.29 -1.77 -10.78
N VAL A 145 -18.85 -2.53 -9.87
CA VAL A 145 -19.06 -2.13 -8.46
C VAL A 145 -17.81 -2.38 -7.60
N GLY A 146 -16.87 -3.15 -8.12
CA GLY A 146 -15.57 -3.39 -7.52
C GLY A 146 -15.61 -3.82 -6.06
N ASP A 147 -14.67 -3.29 -5.29
CA ASP A 147 -14.50 -3.62 -3.87
C ASP A 147 -15.66 -3.19 -2.98
N LEU A 148 -16.48 -2.24 -3.41
CA LEU A 148 -17.63 -1.77 -2.61
C LEU A 148 -18.62 -2.88 -2.29
N PHE A 149 -18.77 -3.88 -3.17
CA PHE A 149 -19.66 -5.02 -2.91
C PHE A 149 -19.15 -5.90 -1.76
N LEU A 150 -17.83 -5.97 -1.55
CA LEU A 150 -17.23 -6.75 -0.47
C LEU A 150 -17.61 -6.21 0.91
N LEU A 151 -17.99 -4.95 1.01
CA LEU A 151 -18.54 -4.39 2.23
C LEU A 151 -19.96 -4.91 2.52
N GLY A 152 -20.70 -5.38 1.51
CA GLY A 152 -22.06 -5.89 1.64
C GLY A 152 -23.04 -4.87 2.21
N ARG A 153 -22.81 -3.56 1.99
CA ARG A 153 -23.50 -2.45 2.65
C ARG A 153 -24.19 -1.54 1.63
N PRO A 154 -25.47 -1.75 1.33
CA PRO A 154 -26.19 -0.96 0.31
C PRO A 154 -26.10 0.56 0.53
N LYS A 155 -26.21 1.04 1.76
CA LYS A 155 -26.09 2.48 2.08
C LYS A 155 -24.73 3.07 1.71
N VAL A 156 -23.65 2.31 1.82
CA VAL A 156 -22.30 2.74 1.43
C VAL A 156 -22.23 2.90 -0.08
N MET A 157 -22.78 1.95 -0.82
CA MET A 157 -22.86 2.03 -2.29
C MET A 157 -23.70 3.23 -2.74
N GLU A 158 -24.88 3.43 -2.15
CA GLU A 158 -25.74 4.59 -2.43
C GLU A 158 -25.02 5.93 -2.14
N TYR A 159 -24.25 5.99 -1.07
CA TYR A 159 -23.47 7.17 -0.75
C TYR A 159 -22.45 7.48 -1.85
N TYR A 160 -21.64 6.51 -2.25
CA TYR A 160 -20.61 6.71 -3.27
C TYR A 160 -21.20 7.00 -4.65
N GLU A 161 -22.29 6.35 -5.05
CA GLU A 161 -23.01 6.68 -6.28
C GLU A 161 -23.53 8.12 -6.27
N ARG A 162 -24.01 8.60 -5.13
CA ARG A 162 -24.49 9.98 -4.98
C ARG A 162 -23.38 11.02 -5.12
N ILE A 163 -22.18 10.75 -4.63
CA ILE A 163 -21.05 11.71 -4.71
C ILE A 163 -20.28 11.61 -6.03
N ARG A 164 -20.42 10.54 -6.78
CA ARG A 164 -19.67 10.29 -8.03
C ARG A 164 -19.71 11.45 -9.03
N PRO A 165 -20.85 12.11 -9.31
CA PRO A 165 -20.88 13.27 -10.22
C PRO A 165 -20.03 14.46 -9.73
N LYS A 166 -19.99 14.69 -8.42
CA LYS A 166 -19.14 15.75 -7.84
C LYS A 166 -17.68 15.37 -7.89
N MET A 167 -17.37 14.11 -7.65
CA MET A 167 -16.01 13.55 -7.80
C MET A 167 -15.53 13.70 -9.25
N ALA A 168 -16.38 13.41 -10.25
CA ALA A 168 -16.05 13.60 -11.66
C ALA A 168 -15.76 15.07 -12.00
N GLN A 169 -16.53 16.02 -11.47
CA GLN A 169 -16.26 17.45 -11.63
C GLN A 169 -14.92 17.87 -11.00
N ARG A 170 -14.58 17.29 -9.84
CA ARG A 170 -13.38 17.65 -9.07
C ARG A 170 -12.11 17.02 -9.62
N LEU A 171 -12.16 15.74 -9.95
CA LEU A 171 -10.99 14.93 -10.28
C LEU A 171 -10.94 14.51 -11.76
N GLY A 172 -12.04 14.67 -12.49
CA GLY A 172 -12.20 14.18 -13.85
C GLY A 172 -12.87 12.80 -13.91
N GLU A 173 -13.45 12.52 -15.06
CA GLU A 173 -14.28 11.32 -15.32
C GLU A 173 -13.52 10.02 -15.05
N MET A 174 -12.30 9.89 -15.57
CA MET A 174 -11.48 8.67 -15.42
C MET A 174 -11.27 8.31 -13.94
N ARG A 175 -10.94 9.27 -13.08
CA ARG A 175 -10.73 9.00 -11.64
C ARG A 175 -12.03 8.63 -10.94
N SER A 176 -13.15 9.19 -11.34
CA SER A 176 -14.45 8.83 -10.77
C SER A 176 -14.89 7.41 -11.17
N GLN A 177 -14.51 6.94 -12.36
CA GLN A 177 -14.76 5.56 -12.81
C GLN A 177 -13.87 4.54 -12.08
N ILE A 178 -12.59 4.87 -11.86
CA ILE A 178 -11.66 4.03 -11.11
C ILE A 178 -12.09 3.86 -9.66
N PHE A 179 -12.56 4.95 -9.02
CA PHE A 179 -12.92 4.92 -7.62
C PHE A 179 -14.08 3.94 -7.34
N GLY A 180 -13.86 3.00 -6.41
CA GLY A 180 -14.81 1.94 -6.08
C GLY A 180 -14.71 0.70 -6.96
N SER A 181 -13.81 0.68 -7.97
CA SER A 181 -13.45 -0.55 -8.66
C SER A 181 -12.65 -1.48 -7.75
N VAL A 182 -12.49 -2.74 -8.14
CA VAL A 182 -11.49 -3.61 -7.50
C VAL A 182 -10.14 -2.93 -7.64
N ALA A 183 -9.58 -2.50 -6.54
CA ALA A 183 -8.39 -1.68 -6.52
C ALA A 183 -7.54 -1.93 -5.28
N SER A 184 -6.24 -2.03 -5.49
CA SER A 184 -5.24 -2.04 -4.43
C SER A 184 -4.10 -1.11 -4.79
N ALA A 185 -3.47 -0.53 -3.77
CA ALA A 185 -2.43 0.46 -4.00
C ALA A 185 -1.40 0.47 -2.89
N SER A 186 -0.16 0.80 -3.23
CA SER A 186 0.90 0.99 -2.24
C SER A 186 1.81 2.17 -2.57
N ILE A 187 2.12 2.95 -1.53
CA ILE A 187 3.21 3.90 -1.53
C ILE A 187 4.46 3.18 -1.05
N PHE A 188 5.49 3.11 -1.89
CA PHE A 188 6.78 2.56 -1.50
C PHE A 188 7.35 3.29 -0.28
N PRO A 189 7.90 2.61 0.73
CA PRO A 189 8.09 1.15 0.77
C PRO A 189 6.94 0.38 1.44
N ASN A 190 6.16 0.96 2.34
CA ASN A 190 5.41 0.17 3.33
C ASN A 190 4.06 0.75 3.74
N VAL A 191 3.40 1.50 2.88
CA VAL A 191 2.03 2.00 3.08
C VAL A 191 1.14 1.49 1.98
N SER A 192 -0.04 0.95 2.32
CA SER A 192 -0.98 0.43 1.34
C SER A 192 -2.42 0.89 1.59
N PHE A 193 -3.23 0.78 0.56
CA PHE A 193 -4.64 1.15 0.57
C PHE A 193 -5.48 0.10 -0.15
N LEU A 194 -6.71 -0.09 0.32
CA LEU A 194 -7.80 -0.67 -0.45
C LEU A 194 -8.89 0.40 -0.58
N PRO A 195 -8.89 1.18 -1.65
CA PRO A 195 -9.75 2.36 -1.77
C PRO A 195 -11.24 2.05 -1.67
N GLY A 196 -11.71 1.00 -2.34
CA GLY A 196 -13.12 0.59 -2.30
C GLY A 196 -13.55 -0.01 -0.96
N ILE A 197 -12.61 -0.51 -0.15
CA ILE A 197 -12.88 -1.09 1.18
C ILE A 197 -12.59 -0.08 2.29
N SER A 198 -12.00 1.08 1.96
CA SER A 198 -11.70 2.16 2.91
C SER A 198 -10.65 1.79 3.96
N THR A 199 -9.60 1.05 3.60
CA THR A 199 -8.48 0.77 4.49
C THR A 199 -7.23 1.58 4.15
N PHE A 200 -6.55 2.05 5.19
CA PHE A 200 -5.20 2.62 5.16
C PHE A 200 -4.30 1.72 6.02
N ARG A 201 -3.15 1.28 5.49
CA ARG A 201 -2.30 0.28 6.12
C ARG A 201 -0.85 0.71 6.19
N GLN A 202 -0.17 0.32 7.26
CA GLN A 202 1.28 0.43 7.40
C GLN A 202 1.87 -0.93 7.78
N TRP A 203 2.84 -1.37 6.99
CA TRP A 203 3.60 -2.60 7.19
C TRP A 203 4.89 -2.24 7.94
N GLN A 204 4.92 -2.47 9.26
CA GLN A 204 6.06 -2.10 10.10
C GLN A 204 6.97 -3.31 10.33
N PRO A 205 8.14 -3.39 9.66
CA PRO A 205 9.07 -4.49 9.89
C PRO A 205 9.53 -4.57 11.35
N LYS A 206 9.52 -5.78 11.90
CA LYS A 206 10.15 -6.13 13.19
C LYS A 206 11.39 -6.98 13.00
N GLY A 207 11.62 -7.43 11.78
CA GLY A 207 12.70 -8.29 11.36
C GLY A 207 12.34 -8.97 10.03
N PRO A 208 13.17 -9.90 9.55
CA PRO A 208 12.90 -10.57 8.28
C PRO A 208 11.70 -11.52 8.32
N MET A 209 11.29 -11.94 9.52
CA MET A 209 10.29 -12.99 9.75
C MET A 209 9.04 -12.51 10.47
N GLU A 210 8.96 -11.23 10.81
CA GLU A 210 7.86 -10.66 11.57
C GLU A 210 7.64 -9.21 11.20
N PHE A 211 6.37 -8.81 11.12
CA PHE A 211 5.98 -7.41 11.02
C PHE A 211 4.74 -7.10 11.86
N GLU A 212 4.61 -5.84 12.26
CA GLU A 212 3.38 -5.29 12.81
C GLU A 212 2.58 -4.63 11.69
N LEU A 213 1.39 -5.13 11.45
CA LEU A 213 0.42 -4.50 10.56
C LEU A 213 -0.41 -3.52 11.38
N LYS A 214 -0.44 -2.28 10.91
CA LYS A 214 -1.30 -1.22 11.44
C LYS A 214 -2.33 -0.87 10.39
N THR A 215 -3.60 -0.96 10.74
CA THR A 215 -4.73 -0.67 9.83
C THR A 215 -5.62 0.39 10.45
N TRP A 216 -6.07 1.32 9.63
CA TRP A 216 -7.08 2.32 9.96
C TRP A 216 -8.19 2.29 8.94
N VAL A 217 -9.39 2.71 9.36
CA VAL A 217 -10.49 3.00 8.45
C VAL A 217 -10.34 4.44 7.98
N ILE A 218 -10.33 4.64 6.65
CA ILE A 218 -10.25 5.96 6.02
C ILE A 218 -11.58 6.29 5.34
N VAL A 219 -12.15 7.45 5.66
CA VAL A 219 -13.46 7.87 5.15
C VAL A 219 -13.46 9.37 4.81
N ASN A 220 -14.42 9.81 4.00
CA ASN A 220 -14.62 11.23 3.75
C ASN A 220 -15.09 11.93 5.05
N LYS A 221 -14.53 13.10 5.36
CA LYS A 221 -14.91 13.86 6.54
C LYS A 221 -16.38 14.27 6.55
N SER A 222 -16.92 14.60 5.38
CA SER A 222 -18.31 15.00 5.16
C SER A 222 -19.32 13.85 5.20
N MET A 223 -18.83 12.60 5.25
CA MET A 223 -19.68 11.42 5.27
C MET A 223 -20.54 11.35 6.54
N PRO A 224 -21.84 11.03 6.43
CA PRO A 224 -22.71 10.83 7.60
C PRO A 224 -22.19 9.74 8.54
N ASP A 225 -22.38 9.92 9.84
CA ASP A 225 -21.84 9.01 10.87
C ASP A 225 -22.39 7.58 10.73
N ASP A 226 -23.67 7.42 10.35
CA ASP A 226 -24.26 6.10 10.13
C ASP A 226 -23.63 5.35 8.96
N ILE A 227 -23.14 6.06 7.93
CA ILE A 227 -22.39 5.47 6.81
C ILE A 227 -20.96 5.13 7.25
N LYS A 228 -20.30 6.00 8.04
CA LYS A 228 -18.98 5.72 8.63
C LYS A 228 -19.02 4.45 9.49
N ASP A 229 -20.09 4.29 10.29
CA ASP A 229 -20.30 3.08 11.10
C ASP A 229 -20.46 1.82 10.23
N GLU A 230 -21.20 1.92 9.12
CA GLU A 230 -21.37 0.79 8.20
C GLU A 230 -20.06 0.41 7.51
N ILE A 231 -19.25 1.37 7.08
CA ILE A 231 -17.90 1.12 6.54
C ILE A 231 -17.02 0.46 7.61
N THR A 232 -17.02 0.98 8.83
CA THR A 232 -16.22 0.40 9.93
C THR A 232 -16.59 -1.06 10.18
N LYS A 233 -17.88 -1.39 10.22
CA LYS A 233 -18.34 -2.78 10.34
C LYS A 233 -17.88 -3.64 9.16
N GLY A 234 -17.99 -3.13 7.94
CA GLY A 234 -17.53 -3.82 6.73
C GLY A 234 -16.03 -4.12 6.77
N VAL A 235 -15.21 -3.11 7.12
CA VAL A 235 -13.76 -3.29 7.29
C VAL A 235 -13.43 -4.32 8.36
N MET A 236 -14.12 -4.28 9.50
CA MET A 236 -13.88 -5.26 10.57
C MET A 236 -14.23 -6.69 10.16
N GLN A 237 -15.24 -6.88 9.32
CA GLN A 237 -15.65 -8.19 8.80
C GLN A 237 -14.69 -8.74 7.75
N THR A 238 -14.06 -7.86 6.96
CA THR A 238 -13.20 -8.24 5.82
C THR A 238 -11.72 -8.21 6.20
N PHE A 239 -11.20 -7.08 6.64
CA PHE A 239 -9.79 -6.78 6.87
C PHE A 239 -9.48 -6.32 8.31
N GLY A 240 -10.36 -6.60 9.27
CA GLY A 240 -10.02 -6.55 10.69
C GLY A 240 -9.19 -7.77 11.11
N PRO A 241 -8.65 -7.83 12.35
CA PRO A 241 -7.77 -8.92 12.80
C PRO A 241 -8.39 -10.31 12.74
N GLY A 242 -9.72 -10.40 12.81
CA GLY A 242 -10.50 -11.63 12.62
C GLY A 242 -11.36 -11.57 11.34
N GLY A 243 -11.01 -10.69 10.42
CA GLY A 243 -11.73 -10.52 9.17
C GLY A 243 -11.48 -11.68 8.20
N THR A 244 -12.49 -12.01 7.43
CA THR A 244 -12.48 -13.19 6.55
C THR A 244 -11.30 -13.17 5.58
N PHE A 245 -11.02 -12.03 4.94
CA PHE A 245 -9.92 -11.91 3.97
C PHE A 245 -8.56 -11.69 4.63
N GLU A 246 -8.50 -10.93 5.73
CA GLU A 246 -7.25 -10.71 6.46
C GLU A 246 -6.62 -12.00 6.97
N MET A 247 -7.44 -12.93 7.45
CA MET A 247 -6.96 -14.21 7.97
C MET A 247 -6.39 -15.08 6.84
N ASP A 248 -7.07 -15.12 5.68
CA ASP A 248 -6.61 -15.86 4.50
C ASP A 248 -5.25 -15.31 4.02
N ASP A 249 -5.15 -13.98 3.92
CA ASP A 249 -3.91 -13.29 3.53
C ASP A 249 -2.77 -13.57 4.52
N GLY A 250 -3.05 -13.43 5.81
CA GLY A 250 -2.05 -13.67 6.87
C GLY A 250 -1.49 -15.08 6.87
N GLU A 251 -2.33 -16.08 6.58
CA GLU A 251 -1.90 -17.47 6.41
C GLU A 251 -0.98 -17.61 5.19
N ASN A 252 -1.36 -17.05 4.05
CA ASN A 252 -0.56 -17.09 2.84
C ASN A 252 0.81 -16.44 3.03
N TRP A 253 0.88 -15.22 3.60
CA TRP A 253 2.15 -14.54 3.84
C TRP A 253 3.06 -15.34 4.77
N SER A 254 2.50 -15.94 5.82
CA SER A 254 3.23 -16.78 6.78
C SER A 254 3.76 -18.04 6.13
N ASN A 255 2.94 -18.72 5.32
CA ASN A 255 3.31 -19.92 4.61
C ASN A 255 4.36 -19.63 3.53
N CYS A 256 4.20 -18.59 2.73
CA CYS A 256 5.20 -18.14 1.75
C CYS A 256 6.54 -17.83 2.41
N THR A 257 6.52 -17.11 3.53
CA THR A 257 7.73 -16.80 4.30
C THR A 257 8.42 -18.09 4.79
N THR A 258 7.64 -19.04 5.29
CA THR A 258 8.17 -20.31 5.81
C THR A 258 8.77 -21.15 4.68
N VAL A 259 8.07 -21.28 3.55
CA VAL A 259 8.54 -22.06 2.39
C VAL A 259 9.84 -21.48 1.83
N ASN A 260 9.95 -20.16 1.74
CA ASN A 260 11.17 -19.50 1.22
C ASN A 260 12.41 -19.68 2.10
N ARG A 261 12.27 -20.21 3.33
CA ARG A 261 13.39 -20.61 4.20
C ARG A 261 13.88 -22.02 3.93
N GLY A 262 13.17 -22.79 3.13
CA GLY A 262 13.53 -24.16 2.82
C GLY A 262 14.92 -24.27 2.18
N VAL A 263 15.64 -25.37 2.45
CA VAL A 263 17.01 -25.57 1.97
C VAL A 263 17.09 -25.53 0.44
N VAL A 264 16.06 -25.97 -0.25
CA VAL A 264 15.97 -25.94 -1.71
C VAL A 264 15.34 -24.62 -2.18
N THR A 265 14.17 -24.29 -1.68
CA THR A 265 13.34 -23.18 -2.19
C THR A 265 14.02 -21.82 -2.06
N ARG A 266 14.86 -21.59 -1.03
CA ARG A 266 15.61 -20.33 -0.89
C ARG A 266 16.62 -20.09 -2.03
N HIS A 267 16.91 -21.09 -2.85
CA HIS A 267 17.81 -21.00 -4.00
C HIS A 267 17.05 -20.98 -5.33
N GLU A 268 15.74 -21.20 -5.30
CA GLU A 268 14.91 -21.13 -6.49
C GLU A 268 14.68 -19.68 -6.92
N ARG A 269 14.52 -19.50 -8.22
CA ARG A 269 14.27 -18.18 -8.81
C ARG A 269 12.76 -17.95 -8.89
N LEU A 270 12.30 -16.84 -8.35
CA LEU A 270 10.95 -16.36 -8.55
C LEU A 270 10.89 -15.49 -9.81
N HIS A 271 9.75 -15.54 -10.51
CA HIS A 271 9.56 -14.85 -11.76
C HIS A 271 8.41 -13.84 -11.64
N TYR A 272 8.70 -12.56 -11.90
CA TYR A 272 7.70 -11.49 -12.04
C TYR A 272 7.46 -11.21 -13.51
N ARG A 273 6.98 -12.21 -14.27
CA ARG A 273 6.82 -12.13 -15.74
C ARG A 273 5.38 -12.02 -16.20
N CYS A 274 4.41 -12.16 -15.30
CA CYS A 274 3.01 -12.01 -15.67
C CYS A 274 2.79 -10.63 -16.29
N GLY A 275 2.15 -10.60 -17.45
CA GLY A 275 1.78 -9.36 -18.15
C GLY A 275 2.93 -8.50 -18.67
N ILE A 276 4.17 -9.00 -18.76
CA ILE A 276 5.34 -8.19 -19.17
C ILE A 276 5.18 -7.56 -20.58
N SER A 277 4.46 -8.22 -21.48
CA SER A 277 4.20 -7.73 -22.84
C SER A 277 2.95 -6.83 -22.95
N ARG A 278 2.28 -6.55 -21.83
CA ARG A 278 1.02 -5.78 -21.80
C ARG A 278 1.22 -4.30 -21.44
N GLN A 279 2.44 -3.80 -21.50
CA GLN A 279 2.70 -2.36 -21.35
C GLN A 279 2.05 -1.59 -22.47
N ILE A 280 1.43 -0.47 -22.13
CA ILE A 280 0.75 0.42 -23.07
C ILE A 280 1.11 1.87 -22.80
N GLU A 281 0.98 2.71 -23.81
CA GLU A 281 0.84 4.15 -23.63
C GLU A 281 -0.63 4.48 -23.39
N HIS A 282 -0.91 5.38 -22.46
CA HIS A 282 -2.27 5.78 -22.11
C HIS A 282 -2.35 7.29 -21.90
N ASP A 283 -3.24 7.95 -22.61
CA ASP A 283 -3.32 9.42 -22.64
C ASP A 283 -3.66 10.08 -21.31
N THR A 284 -4.35 9.36 -20.42
CA THR A 284 -4.86 9.91 -19.15
C THR A 284 -4.18 9.33 -17.92
N LEU A 285 -3.78 8.05 -17.96
CA LEU A 285 -3.20 7.37 -16.80
C LEU A 285 -1.70 7.67 -16.72
N PRO A 286 -1.22 8.37 -15.67
CA PRO A 286 0.20 8.68 -15.55
C PRO A 286 1.01 7.47 -15.07
N GLY A 287 2.33 7.52 -15.33
CA GLY A 287 3.27 6.47 -14.95
C GLY A 287 3.45 5.41 -16.04
N ILE A 288 4.01 4.27 -15.65
CA ILE A 288 4.18 3.12 -16.53
C ILE A 288 2.94 2.25 -16.39
N VAL A 289 2.15 2.17 -17.47
CA VAL A 289 0.83 1.53 -17.46
C VAL A 289 0.88 0.19 -18.19
N TYR A 290 0.27 -0.81 -17.56
CA TYR A 290 0.07 -2.15 -18.12
C TYR A 290 -1.42 -2.49 -18.10
N ARG A 291 -1.90 -3.11 -19.18
CA ARG A 291 -3.29 -3.56 -19.27
C ARG A 291 -3.48 -4.90 -18.59
N GLY A 292 -4.58 -5.03 -17.85
CA GLY A 292 -4.99 -6.24 -17.14
C GLY A 292 -4.49 -6.32 -15.70
N GLN A 293 -5.40 -6.64 -14.77
CA GLN A 293 -5.07 -6.80 -13.35
C GLN A 293 -4.25 -8.07 -13.06
N TYR A 294 -4.34 -9.12 -13.89
CA TYR A 294 -3.44 -10.27 -13.76
C TYR A 294 -2.08 -9.94 -14.36
N ASN A 295 -1.26 -9.23 -13.57
CA ASN A 295 0.00 -8.64 -14.00
C ASN A 295 0.95 -8.43 -12.83
N ASP A 296 2.25 -8.59 -13.03
CA ASP A 296 3.29 -8.34 -12.01
C ASP A 296 3.95 -6.95 -12.19
N ALA A 297 3.34 -6.03 -12.92
CA ALA A 297 3.98 -4.76 -13.26
C ALA A 297 4.33 -3.91 -12.03
N ASN A 298 3.40 -3.79 -11.09
CA ASN A 298 3.62 -3.00 -9.88
C ASN A 298 4.66 -3.66 -8.97
N GLN A 299 4.67 -4.99 -8.86
CA GLN A 299 5.69 -5.74 -8.14
C GLN A 299 7.07 -5.54 -8.76
N ARG A 300 7.18 -5.58 -10.10
CA ARG A 300 8.44 -5.27 -10.81
C ARG A 300 8.93 -3.85 -10.47
N GLY A 301 8.04 -2.86 -10.51
CA GLY A 301 8.35 -1.48 -10.15
C GLY A 301 8.81 -1.33 -8.70
N PHE A 302 8.13 -1.99 -7.77
CA PHE A 302 8.47 -2.02 -6.35
C PHE A 302 9.86 -2.59 -6.11
N TYR A 303 10.16 -3.79 -6.66
CA TYR A 303 11.45 -4.44 -6.44
C TYR A 303 12.59 -3.77 -7.19
N GLN A 304 12.33 -3.16 -8.35
CA GLN A 304 13.34 -2.33 -9.02
C GLN A 304 13.71 -1.13 -8.14
N ARG A 305 12.73 -0.44 -7.56
CA ARG A 305 12.98 0.67 -6.62
C ARG A 305 13.72 0.22 -5.37
N TRP A 306 13.36 -0.94 -4.84
CA TRP A 306 14.08 -1.55 -3.72
C TRP A 306 15.55 -1.78 -4.06
N LEU A 307 15.82 -2.37 -5.22
CA LEU A 307 17.19 -2.63 -5.69
C LEU A 307 17.98 -1.33 -5.87
N ASP A 308 17.38 -0.35 -6.54
CA ASP A 308 18.02 0.97 -6.76
C ASP A 308 18.42 1.62 -5.43
N MET A 309 17.57 1.52 -4.40
CA MET A 309 17.90 2.03 -3.07
C MET A 309 18.97 1.24 -2.35
N MET A 310 19.02 -0.08 -2.54
CA MET A 310 20.05 -0.94 -1.92
C MET A 310 21.43 -0.79 -2.58
N GLU A 311 21.47 -0.42 -3.85
CA GLU A 311 22.72 -0.23 -4.63
C GLU A 311 23.20 1.23 -4.63
N ALA A 312 22.36 2.19 -4.24
CA ALA A 312 22.71 3.61 -4.25
C ALA A 312 23.63 3.99 -3.08
N ASP A 313 24.75 4.63 -3.36
CA ASP A 313 25.61 5.21 -2.32
C ASP A 313 24.94 6.42 -1.62
N LYS A 314 24.07 7.14 -2.35
CA LYS A 314 23.30 8.31 -1.88
C LYS A 314 21.91 8.33 -2.50
N LEU A 315 20.95 8.91 -1.78
CA LEU A 315 19.55 8.99 -2.25
C LEU A 315 19.36 9.90 -3.47
N ASP A 316 20.15 10.94 -3.62
CA ASP A 316 20.13 11.85 -4.77
C ASP A 316 20.71 11.24 -6.06
N ALA A 317 21.46 10.13 -5.96
CA ALA A 317 21.92 9.36 -7.11
C ALA A 317 20.86 8.39 -7.67
N MET A 318 19.68 8.27 -7.01
CA MET A 318 18.64 7.39 -7.49
C MET A 318 17.92 7.99 -8.71
N PRO A 319 17.56 7.16 -9.71
CA PRO A 319 16.78 7.62 -10.83
C PRO A 319 15.41 8.15 -10.35
N GLU A 320 14.96 9.27 -10.89
CA GLU A 320 13.65 9.86 -10.57
C GLU A 320 12.49 8.92 -10.97
N ARG A 321 12.70 8.13 -12.01
CA ARG A 321 11.77 7.09 -12.45
C ARG A 321 12.57 5.81 -12.66
N PRO A 322 12.39 4.78 -11.80
CA PRO A 322 12.92 3.46 -12.13
C PRO A 322 12.14 2.95 -13.36
N GLU A 323 12.73 3.08 -14.52
CA GLU A 323 12.19 2.40 -15.68
C GLU A 323 12.31 0.90 -15.42
N PRO A 324 11.22 0.11 -15.55
CA PRO A 324 11.37 -1.32 -15.59
C PRO A 324 12.31 -1.61 -16.73
N ARG A 325 13.50 -2.12 -16.43
CA ARG A 325 14.44 -2.58 -17.44
C ARG A 325 13.76 -3.73 -18.14
N LEU A 326 13.09 -3.45 -19.25
CA LEU A 326 12.69 -4.45 -20.24
C LEU A 326 13.98 -4.98 -20.86
N THR A 327 14.81 -5.63 -20.05
CA THR A 327 15.90 -6.44 -20.58
C THR A 327 15.20 -7.54 -21.33
N GLY A 328 15.48 -7.59 -22.62
CA GLY A 328 14.96 -8.62 -23.50
C GLY A 328 15.07 -9.98 -22.83
N VAL A 329 14.19 -10.88 -23.15
CA VAL A 329 13.91 -12.19 -22.55
C VAL A 329 15.16 -13.05 -22.27
N SER A 330 16.38 -12.61 -22.58
CA SER A 330 17.61 -13.39 -22.52
C SER A 330 18.54 -13.10 -21.32
N GLU A 331 18.35 -11.98 -20.59
CA GLU A 331 19.24 -11.67 -19.46
C GLU A 331 18.48 -11.57 -18.15
N THR A 332 18.20 -12.72 -17.57
CA THR A 332 17.94 -12.79 -16.13
C THR A 332 19.25 -12.48 -15.41
N ARG A 333 19.45 -11.23 -14.99
CA ARG A 333 20.43 -10.97 -13.96
C ARG A 333 19.99 -11.72 -12.72
N ASP A 334 20.88 -12.61 -12.26
CA ASP A 334 20.79 -13.09 -10.90
C ASP A 334 20.74 -11.85 -10.00
N VAL A 335 19.64 -11.62 -9.32
CA VAL A 335 19.58 -10.68 -8.22
C VAL A 335 19.83 -11.52 -6.96
N PRO A 336 21.11 -11.65 -6.54
CA PRO A 336 21.43 -12.35 -5.32
C PRO A 336 20.77 -11.60 -4.17
N GLY A 337 19.95 -12.29 -3.39
CA GLY A 337 19.50 -11.75 -2.13
C GLY A 337 18.16 -11.02 -2.08
N LEU A 338 17.33 -11.02 -3.13
CA LEU A 338 15.98 -10.46 -3.01
C LEU A 338 15.15 -11.19 -1.92
N PHE A 339 15.54 -12.42 -1.61
CA PHE A 339 14.96 -13.27 -0.57
C PHE A 339 16.03 -13.95 0.33
N ALA A 340 17.30 -13.54 0.25
CA ALA A 340 18.26 -13.96 1.26
C ALA A 340 17.94 -13.26 2.56
N LEU A 341 17.41 -14.02 3.49
CA LEU A 341 17.20 -13.66 4.90
C LEU A 341 18.53 -13.65 5.64
#